data_4c5f6f38c99a50cac627f7088bc1347a
#
_entry.id   4c5f6f38c99a50cac627f7088bc1347a
#
_cell.length_a   1.000
_cell.length_b   1.000
_cell.length_c   1.000
_cell.angle_alpha   90.00
_cell.angle_beta   90.00
_cell.angle_gamma   90.00
#
_symmetry.space_group_name_H-M   'P 1'
#
loop_
_entity.id
_entity.type
_entity.pdbx_description
1 polymer ?
#
loop_
_entity_poly.entity_id
_entity_poly.type
_entity_poly.pdbx_seq_one_letter_code
_entity_poly.pdbx_strand_id
1 'polypeptide(L)'
;YNGATWSGSGWTGQPLMMKWPKKVKKAMNMYDWAKEKDDLVEVIYACMDGYVYFLDLETGEATRDTLNLGFTFKGSGALDPRGYPILYVGAGYDSNQGTARVFVVNLLDCSVMYTFGNNDPFSLRGALSYFDSSPLVDADTDTLIYPGENGILYLIRLNTQYDQEAGTLSINPDHIVKWHYYGNRTSVASYWLGMEDSAAVYGGYLFVTDNGGNLMCLDLNTLQLVWAQDTLDDSNSTPVLSIEDDHLYLYVSTSFRLGWRSSSSAEVPIWKIDAQNGRIIWKTSYECYSDDGVSGGVQSTIALGKKKLSDYIYVTVAKTGAQYDGVLACLDKKTGEVKWEHKAYYAWSSPVCVYNSDGSGKVLYCSCGGKAYLLDGKSGKLLDENEISSGAIEASPAIYNNYMVVGTRDCRICGLKLE
;
A
#
# COMPACT_ATOMS: atom_id res chain seq x y z
N TYR A 1 -7.99 -19.60 -0.23
CA TYR A 1 -9.13 -19.24 -1.08
C TYR A 1 -8.81 -19.57 -2.54
N ASN A 2 -9.70 -20.12 -3.30
CA ASN A 2 -9.48 -20.58 -4.69
C ASN A 2 -8.37 -21.61 -4.92
N GLY A 3 -8.09 -22.49 -3.97
CA GLY A 3 -7.00 -23.46 -4.07
C GLY A 3 -5.65 -22.90 -3.66
N ALA A 4 -4.63 -23.68 -3.77
CA ALA A 4 -3.31 -23.49 -3.15
C ALA A 4 -2.53 -22.21 -3.56
N THR A 5 -2.99 -21.46 -4.57
CA THR A 5 -2.22 -20.34 -5.13
C THR A 5 -2.32 -19.08 -4.28
N TRP A 6 -3.45 -18.83 -3.62
CA TRP A 6 -3.75 -17.61 -2.87
C TRP A 6 -4.04 -17.94 -1.40
N SER A 7 -3.02 -18.32 -0.66
CA SER A 7 -3.10 -18.60 0.78
C SER A 7 -2.28 -17.60 1.58
N GLY A 8 -2.70 -17.35 2.80
CA GLY A 8 -2.03 -16.42 3.71
C GLY A 8 -2.98 -15.39 4.29
N SER A 9 -2.53 -14.65 5.27
CA SER A 9 -3.25 -13.51 5.82
C SER A 9 -2.87 -12.20 5.12
N GLY A 10 -1.65 -12.08 4.58
CA GLY A 10 -1.18 -10.88 3.89
C GLY A 10 -0.48 -11.17 2.56
N TRP A 11 -0.75 -10.34 1.56
CA TRP A 11 0.02 -10.20 0.32
C TRP A 11 0.93 -8.99 0.46
N THR A 12 0.68 -7.86 -0.19
CA THR A 12 1.48 -6.64 -0.07
C THR A 12 0.85 -5.61 0.87
N GLY A 13 -0.41 -5.81 1.25
CA GLY A 13 -1.17 -4.90 2.10
C GLY A 13 -0.64 -4.78 3.52
N GLN A 14 -0.95 -3.64 4.15
CA GLN A 14 -0.57 -3.30 5.51
C GLN A 14 -1.81 -3.36 6.42
N PRO A 15 -1.70 -3.89 7.66
CA PRO A 15 -2.76 -3.75 8.64
C PRO A 15 -3.04 -2.29 8.98
N LEU A 16 -4.31 -1.97 9.26
CA LEU A 16 -4.71 -0.65 9.77
C LEU A 16 -4.74 -0.69 11.29
N MET A 17 -4.47 0.43 11.93
CA MET A 17 -4.52 0.57 13.39
C MET A 17 -5.27 1.82 13.76
N MET A 18 -6.25 1.70 14.66
CA MET A 18 -7.07 2.81 15.10
C MET A 18 -7.34 2.80 16.60
N LYS A 19 -7.09 3.92 17.25
CA LYS A 19 -7.55 4.18 18.61
C LYS A 19 -8.87 4.94 18.53
N TRP A 20 -9.98 4.22 18.62
CA TRP A 20 -11.32 4.80 18.55
C TRP A 20 -11.63 5.65 19.77
N PRO A 21 -12.28 6.82 19.61
CA PRO A 21 -12.84 7.57 20.70
C PRO A 21 -13.86 6.71 21.49
N LYS A 22 -13.94 6.89 22.80
CA LYS A 22 -14.85 6.10 23.68
C LYS A 22 -16.31 6.13 23.21
N LYS A 23 -16.79 7.28 22.75
CA LYS A 23 -18.17 7.41 22.24
C LYS A 23 -18.38 6.56 20.97
N VAL A 24 -17.40 6.56 20.06
CA VAL A 24 -17.46 5.74 18.84
C VAL A 24 -17.49 4.25 19.17
N LYS A 25 -16.59 3.78 20.06
CA LYS A 25 -16.57 2.38 20.51
C LYS A 25 -17.91 1.92 21.10
N LYS A 26 -18.58 2.77 21.86
CA LYS A 26 -19.91 2.44 22.43
C LYS A 26 -20.98 2.19 21.39
N ALA A 27 -20.93 2.89 20.26
CA ALA A 27 -21.86 2.74 19.14
C ALA A 27 -21.52 1.53 18.22
N MET A 28 -20.28 1.02 18.29
CA MET A 28 -19.83 -0.10 17.47
C MET A 28 -20.34 -1.44 17.98
N ASN A 29 -20.41 -2.43 17.12
CA ASN A 29 -20.73 -3.83 17.43
C ASN A 29 -19.54 -4.61 18.04
N MET A 30 -18.71 -3.92 18.83
CA MET A 30 -17.60 -4.52 19.57
C MET A 30 -18.09 -5.35 20.78
N TYR A 31 -17.26 -6.28 21.23
CA TYR A 31 -17.47 -6.97 22.49
C TYR A 31 -17.39 -5.99 23.67
N ASP A 32 -18.11 -6.27 24.76
CA ASP A 32 -18.21 -5.36 25.90
C ASP A 32 -16.84 -5.03 26.51
N TRP A 33 -15.96 -6.01 26.64
CA TRP A 33 -14.62 -5.79 27.16
C TRP A 33 -13.81 -4.80 26.29
N ALA A 34 -13.96 -4.89 24.96
CA ALA A 34 -13.27 -3.99 24.01
C ALA A 34 -13.82 -2.56 24.06
N LYS A 35 -15.14 -2.41 24.28
CA LYS A 35 -15.75 -1.09 24.48
C LYS A 35 -15.24 -0.39 25.72
N GLU A 36 -15.01 -1.16 26.80
CA GLU A 36 -14.58 -0.63 28.09
C GLU A 36 -13.07 -0.43 28.22
N LYS A 37 -12.23 -1.08 27.39
CA LYS A 37 -10.77 -0.90 27.39
C LYS A 37 -10.39 0.51 26.90
N ASP A 38 -9.96 1.41 27.81
CA ASP A 38 -9.72 2.84 27.49
C ASP A 38 -8.57 3.07 26.49
N ASP A 39 -7.54 2.24 26.51
CA ASP A 39 -6.35 2.33 25.68
C ASP A 39 -6.35 1.38 24.48
N LEU A 40 -7.49 0.79 24.15
CA LEU A 40 -7.65 -0.10 23.02
C LEU A 40 -7.18 0.57 21.70
N VAL A 41 -6.23 -0.08 21.06
CA VAL A 41 -5.88 0.17 19.67
C VAL A 41 -6.34 -1.04 18.87
N GLU A 42 -7.30 -0.84 17.99
CA GLU A 42 -7.85 -1.90 17.16
C GLU A 42 -6.99 -2.05 15.90
N VAL A 43 -6.52 -3.26 15.65
CA VAL A 43 -5.94 -3.69 14.38
C VAL A 43 -7.08 -4.13 13.48
N ILE A 44 -7.18 -3.58 12.28
CA ILE A 44 -8.18 -3.93 11.27
C ILE A 44 -7.43 -4.45 10.05
N TYR A 45 -7.64 -5.71 9.72
CA TYR A 45 -6.88 -6.33 8.64
C TYR A 45 -7.76 -7.16 7.71
N ALA A 46 -7.87 -6.71 6.46
CA ALA A 46 -8.50 -7.46 5.40
C ALA A 46 -7.50 -8.47 4.84
N CYS A 47 -7.84 -9.75 4.92
CA CYS A 47 -6.94 -10.86 4.65
C CYS A 47 -7.28 -11.60 3.34
N MET A 48 -6.31 -12.39 2.89
CA MET A 48 -6.44 -13.16 1.64
C MET A 48 -7.51 -14.25 1.69
N ASP A 49 -7.95 -14.64 2.89
CA ASP A 49 -9.03 -15.62 3.09
C ASP A 49 -10.44 -15.05 2.91
N GLY A 50 -10.55 -13.75 2.65
CA GLY A 50 -11.83 -13.05 2.42
C GLY A 50 -12.48 -12.46 3.64
N TYR A 51 -11.80 -12.51 4.80
CA TYR A 51 -12.27 -11.94 6.06
C TYR A 51 -11.53 -10.64 6.40
N VAL A 52 -12.22 -9.76 7.11
CA VAL A 52 -11.62 -8.65 7.84
C VAL A 52 -11.56 -9.03 9.31
N TYR A 53 -10.37 -9.01 9.88
CA TYR A 53 -10.10 -9.31 11.28
C TYR A 53 -10.00 -8.02 12.08
N PHE A 54 -10.50 -8.06 13.32
CA PHE A 54 -10.50 -6.95 14.27
C PHE A 54 -9.88 -7.43 15.58
N LEU A 55 -8.68 -6.95 15.88
CA LEU A 55 -7.88 -7.48 16.98
C LEU A 55 -7.40 -6.34 17.88
N ASP A 56 -7.24 -6.63 19.17
CA ASP A 56 -6.52 -5.75 20.09
C ASP A 56 -5.01 -5.81 19.77
N LEU A 57 -4.39 -4.68 19.55
CA LEU A 57 -2.97 -4.58 19.24
C LEU A 57 -2.07 -5.22 20.28
N GLU A 58 -2.44 -5.12 21.55
CA GLU A 58 -1.58 -5.55 22.66
C GLU A 58 -1.67 -7.05 22.94
N THR A 59 -2.87 -7.62 22.82
CA THR A 59 -3.14 -9.01 23.20
C THR A 59 -3.39 -9.94 22.01
N GLY A 60 -3.74 -9.39 20.84
CA GLY A 60 -4.20 -10.16 19.68
C GLY A 60 -5.61 -10.75 19.85
N GLU A 61 -6.32 -10.41 20.92
CA GLU A 61 -7.68 -10.90 21.16
C GLU A 61 -8.67 -10.20 20.23
N ALA A 62 -9.68 -10.94 19.74
CA ALA A 62 -10.70 -10.37 18.85
C ALA A 62 -11.54 -9.32 19.58
N THR A 63 -11.67 -8.13 19.00
CA THR A 63 -12.47 -7.02 19.56
C THR A 63 -13.94 -7.10 19.19
N ARG A 64 -14.26 -7.83 18.15
CA ARG A 64 -15.60 -8.11 17.59
C ARG A 64 -15.54 -9.30 16.64
N ASP A 65 -16.69 -9.75 16.14
CA ASP A 65 -16.77 -10.80 15.13
C ASP A 65 -16.06 -10.38 13.82
N THR A 66 -15.46 -11.35 13.14
CA THR A 66 -14.86 -11.14 11.83
C THR A 66 -15.92 -10.80 10.77
N LEU A 67 -15.60 -9.92 9.86
CA LEU A 67 -16.46 -9.59 8.72
C LEU A 67 -16.06 -10.42 7.50
N ASN A 68 -16.98 -11.26 7.02
CA ASN A 68 -16.79 -12.02 5.80
C ASN A 68 -17.28 -11.23 4.59
N LEU A 69 -16.38 -10.76 3.75
CA LEU A 69 -16.69 -10.12 2.47
C LEU A 69 -16.60 -11.08 1.28
N GLY A 70 -15.98 -12.25 1.48
CA GLY A 70 -15.95 -13.34 0.51
C GLY A 70 -15.04 -13.11 -0.71
N PHE A 71 -14.09 -12.17 -0.62
CA PHE A 71 -13.10 -11.88 -1.65
C PHE A 71 -11.69 -11.86 -1.07
N THR A 72 -10.71 -12.33 -1.82
CA THR A 72 -9.29 -12.21 -1.44
C THR A 72 -8.88 -10.74 -1.41
N PHE A 73 -8.27 -10.29 -0.32
CA PHE A 73 -7.71 -8.95 -0.18
C PHE A 73 -6.18 -9.02 -0.26
N LYS A 74 -5.59 -8.23 -1.15
CA LYS A 74 -4.14 -8.18 -1.39
C LYS A 74 -3.54 -6.84 -0.99
N GLY A 75 -4.24 -5.76 -1.28
CA GLY A 75 -3.83 -4.40 -0.95
C GLY A 75 -4.20 -3.96 0.45
N SER A 76 -3.76 -2.78 0.84
CA SER A 76 -4.14 -2.14 2.09
C SER A 76 -5.51 -1.49 1.97
N GLY A 77 -6.37 -1.66 2.98
CA GLY A 77 -7.53 -0.80 3.12
C GLY A 77 -7.15 0.61 3.58
N ALA A 78 -8.15 1.46 3.75
CA ALA A 78 -8.01 2.75 4.42
C ALA A 78 -9.18 3.01 5.37
N LEU A 79 -8.91 3.77 6.42
CA LEU A 79 -9.93 4.33 7.30
C LEU A 79 -10.21 5.78 6.89
N ASP A 80 -11.41 6.26 7.23
CA ASP A 80 -11.78 7.64 6.94
C ASP A 80 -10.88 8.62 7.72
N PRO A 81 -10.24 9.60 7.06
CA PRO A 81 -9.27 10.50 7.67
C PRO A 81 -9.90 11.46 8.70
N ARG A 82 -11.23 11.63 8.68
CA ARG A 82 -11.99 12.42 9.68
C ARG A 82 -12.21 11.65 10.99
N GLY A 83 -11.78 10.37 11.06
CA GLY A 83 -12.04 9.49 12.18
C GLY A 83 -13.45 8.88 12.19
N TYR A 84 -14.17 8.97 11.07
CA TYR A 84 -15.45 8.29 10.93
C TYR A 84 -15.24 6.77 10.85
N PRO A 85 -16.16 5.96 11.39
CA PRO A 85 -16.01 4.52 11.40
C PRO A 85 -16.34 3.89 10.03
N ILE A 86 -15.51 4.19 9.04
CA ILE A 86 -15.63 3.69 7.66
C ILE A 86 -14.33 3.00 7.27
N LEU A 87 -14.47 1.78 6.72
CA LEU A 87 -13.39 1.06 6.05
C LEU A 87 -13.63 1.06 4.54
N TYR A 88 -12.61 1.42 3.80
CA TYR A 88 -12.54 1.30 2.35
C TYR A 88 -11.56 0.18 2.00
N VAL A 89 -11.96 -0.81 1.21
CA VAL A 89 -11.09 -1.92 0.85
C VAL A 89 -11.44 -2.52 -0.49
N GLY A 90 -10.43 -2.82 -1.31
CA GLY A 90 -10.57 -3.40 -2.63
C GLY A 90 -10.29 -4.89 -2.65
N ALA A 91 -11.09 -5.63 -3.42
CA ALA A 91 -10.88 -7.05 -3.67
C ALA A 91 -9.75 -7.27 -4.67
N GLY A 92 -8.76 -8.07 -4.29
CA GLY A 92 -7.57 -8.40 -5.09
C GLY A 92 -7.73 -9.63 -5.97
N TYR A 93 -8.90 -10.26 -5.99
CA TYR A 93 -9.21 -11.40 -6.85
C TYR A 93 -10.71 -11.62 -6.98
N ASP A 94 -11.13 -12.21 -8.09
CA ASP A 94 -12.51 -12.66 -8.29
C ASP A 94 -12.86 -13.83 -7.35
N SER A 95 -14.12 -13.97 -7.02
CA SER A 95 -14.60 -15.05 -6.16
C SER A 95 -15.83 -15.72 -6.73
N ASN A 96 -16.34 -16.76 -6.03
CA ASN A 96 -17.62 -17.37 -6.36
C ASN A 96 -18.82 -16.41 -6.17
N GLN A 97 -18.61 -15.26 -5.52
CA GLN A 97 -19.61 -14.19 -5.39
C GLN A 97 -19.56 -13.18 -6.56
N GLY A 98 -18.67 -13.38 -7.54
CA GLY A 98 -18.54 -12.56 -8.73
C GLY A 98 -17.18 -11.92 -8.89
N THR A 99 -17.13 -10.88 -9.73
CA THR A 99 -15.91 -10.13 -10.03
C THR A 99 -15.50 -9.22 -8.88
N ALA A 100 -14.19 -8.99 -8.79
CA ALA A 100 -13.57 -8.10 -7.80
C ALA A 100 -14.21 -6.71 -7.81
N ARG A 101 -14.28 -6.09 -6.64
CA ARG A 101 -14.91 -4.78 -6.41
C ARG A 101 -14.30 -4.10 -5.19
N VAL A 102 -14.56 -2.83 -5.08
CA VAL A 102 -14.27 -2.06 -3.86
C VAL A 102 -15.48 -2.09 -2.95
N PHE A 103 -15.23 -2.20 -1.64
CA PHE A 103 -16.22 -2.14 -0.58
C PHE A 103 -16.04 -0.88 0.25
N VAL A 104 -17.15 -0.21 0.57
CA VAL A 104 -17.24 0.83 1.60
C VAL A 104 -18.07 0.27 2.74
N VAL A 105 -17.44 0.06 3.89
CA VAL A 105 -18.01 -0.67 5.02
C VAL A 105 -18.24 0.28 6.20
N ASN A 106 -19.44 0.23 6.76
CA ASN A 106 -19.78 0.86 8.03
C ASN A 106 -19.21 0.04 9.19
N LEU A 107 -18.25 0.57 9.92
CA LEU A 107 -17.64 -0.13 11.07
C LEU A 107 -18.46 -0.01 12.37
N LEU A 108 -19.60 0.69 12.37
CA LEU A 108 -20.51 0.63 13.52
C LEU A 108 -21.16 -0.75 13.64
N ASP A 109 -21.58 -1.32 12.51
CA ASP A 109 -22.34 -2.59 12.43
C ASP A 109 -21.76 -3.62 11.45
N CYS A 110 -20.63 -3.30 10.80
CA CYS A 110 -19.99 -4.10 9.75
C CYS A 110 -20.85 -4.31 8.49
N SER A 111 -21.82 -3.45 8.23
CA SER A 111 -22.60 -3.50 6.98
C SER A 111 -21.85 -2.89 5.80
N VAL A 112 -22.09 -3.43 4.60
CA VAL A 112 -21.58 -2.86 3.34
C VAL A 112 -22.52 -1.75 2.90
N MET A 113 -22.04 -0.52 2.89
CA MET A 113 -22.81 0.65 2.46
C MET A 113 -22.80 0.87 0.95
N TYR A 114 -21.70 0.56 0.28
CA TYR A 114 -21.53 0.78 -1.15
C TYR A 114 -20.48 -0.15 -1.75
N THR A 115 -20.65 -0.50 -3.02
CA THR A 115 -19.64 -1.22 -3.80
C THR A 115 -19.54 -0.63 -5.20
N PHE A 116 -18.35 -0.70 -5.82
CA PHE A 116 -18.14 -0.25 -7.18
C PHE A 116 -16.99 -1.00 -7.86
N GLY A 117 -16.84 -0.77 -9.15
CA GLY A 117 -15.71 -1.24 -9.95
C GLY A 117 -15.93 -2.60 -10.64
N ASN A 118 -16.83 -3.44 -10.12
CA ASN A 118 -17.11 -4.75 -10.71
C ASN A 118 -17.80 -4.62 -12.09
N ASN A 119 -17.28 -5.35 -13.08
CA ASN A 119 -17.81 -5.35 -14.44
C ASN A 119 -18.04 -3.94 -15.01
N ASP A 120 -17.18 -2.99 -14.67
CA ASP A 120 -17.33 -1.62 -15.12
C ASP A 120 -17.14 -1.54 -16.65
N PRO A 121 -18.13 -1.07 -17.43
CA PRO A 121 -18.03 -1.01 -18.88
C PRO A 121 -16.98 -0.01 -19.38
N PHE A 122 -16.49 0.89 -18.51
CA PHE A 122 -15.40 1.82 -18.82
C PHE A 122 -14.00 1.19 -18.64
N SER A 123 -13.93 -0.06 -18.15
CA SER A 123 -12.70 -0.78 -17.91
C SER A 123 -11.88 -0.94 -19.19
N LEU A 124 -10.57 -0.74 -19.09
CA LEU A 124 -9.60 -0.98 -20.16
C LEU A 124 -9.10 -2.42 -20.20
N ARG A 125 -9.28 -3.18 -19.10
CA ARG A 125 -8.83 -4.58 -18.96
C ARG A 125 -10.02 -5.52 -18.91
N GLY A 126 -9.93 -6.61 -19.70
CA GLY A 126 -10.94 -7.68 -19.66
C GLY A 126 -10.66 -8.76 -18.62
N ALA A 127 -9.42 -8.85 -18.14
CA ALA A 127 -8.96 -9.77 -17.09
C ALA A 127 -8.06 -9.02 -16.12
N LEU A 128 -7.83 -9.59 -14.93
CA LEU A 128 -7.03 -8.95 -13.88
C LEU A 128 -7.57 -7.56 -13.49
N SER A 129 -8.88 -7.41 -13.43
CA SER A 129 -9.56 -6.16 -13.07
C SER A 129 -9.76 -6.10 -11.56
N TYR A 130 -8.65 -6.10 -10.80
CA TYR A 130 -8.63 -6.16 -9.33
C TYR A 130 -8.45 -4.78 -8.71
N PHE A 131 -8.38 -4.72 -7.39
CA PHE A 131 -8.29 -3.48 -6.62
C PHE A 131 -7.26 -3.64 -5.49
N ASP A 132 -5.98 -3.72 -5.86
CA ASP A 132 -4.87 -3.93 -4.94
C ASP A 132 -4.31 -2.62 -4.37
N SER A 133 -4.59 -1.48 -5.00
CA SER A 133 -4.21 -0.16 -4.51
C SER A 133 -4.90 0.20 -3.18
N SER A 134 -4.32 1.12 -2.44
CA SER A 134 -4.95 1.69 -1.24
C SER A 134 -5.82 2.88 -1.62
N PRO A 135 -7.05 2.98 -1.09
CA PRO A 135 -7.91 4.14 -1.30
C PRO A 135 -7.38 5.38 -0.57
N LEU A 136 -7.62 6.55 -1.14
CA LEU A 136 -7.48 7.84 -0.48
C LEU A 136 -8.84 8.50 -0.33
N VAL A 137 -9.03 9.25 0.75
CA VAL A 137 -10.22 10.08 0.94
C VAL A 137 -9.76 11.51 1.20
N ASP A 138 -10.22 12.42 0.36
CA ASP A 138 -10.10 13.86 0.62
C ASP A 138 -11.19 14.25 1.62
N ALA A 139 -10.76 14.65 2.82
CA ALA A 139 -11.65 15.01 3.91
C ALA A 139 -12.46 16.28 3.65
N ASP A 140 -11.90 17.23 2.89
CA ASP A 140 -12.50 18.54 2.65
C ASP A 140 -13.62 18.47 1.60
N THR A 141 -13.43 17.65 0.58
CA THR A 141 -14.40 17.46 -0.51
C THR A 141 -15.26 16.21 -0.37
N ASP A 142 -14.96 15.37 0.64
CA ASP A 142 -15.60 14.07 0.84
C ASP A 142 -15.49 13.16 -0.39
N THR A 143 -14.33 13.17 -1.02
CA THR A 143 -14.08 12.44 -2.27
C THR A 143 -13.18 11.24 -2.05
N LEU A 144 -13.69 10.05 -2.38
CA LEU A 144 -12.90 8.83 -2.47
C LEU A 144 -12.14 8.82 -3.80
N ILE A 145 -10.82 8.59 -3.73
CA ILE A 145 -9.90 8.46 -4.87
C ILE A 145 -9.38 7.03 -4.88
N TYR A 146 -9.59 6.31 -5.97
CA TYR A 146 -9.22 4.90 -6.05
C TYR A 146 -8.67 4.54 -7.44
N PRO A 147 -7.36 4.27 -7.56
CA PRO A 147 -6.79 3.64 -8.76
C PRO A 147 -7.20 2.15 -8.82
N GLY A 148 -7.56 1.64 -9.98
CA GLY A 148 -7.94 0.25 -10.17
C GLY A 148 -7.11 -0.46 -11.23
N GLU A 149 -6.80 -1.73 -11.03
CA GLU A 149 -6.17 -2.56 -12.06
C GLU A 149 -7.04 -2.71 -13.31
N ASN A 150 -8.32 -2.39 -13.22
CA ASN A 150 -9.19 -2.29 -14.41
C ASN A 150 -8.86 -1.08 -15.32
N GLY A 151 -7.82 -0.30 -14.97
CA GLY A 151 -7.36 0.85 -15.72
C GLY A 151 -8.16 2.12 -15.49
N ILE A 152 -9.00 2.14 -14.47
CA ILE A 152 -9.84 3.30 -14.14
C ILE A 152 -9.35 3.93 -12.85
N LEU A 153 -9.09 5.23 -12.88
CA LEU A 153 -9.02 6.06 -11.68
C LEU A 153 -10.43 6.54 -11.34
N TYR A 154 -10.94 6.11 -10.19
CA TYR A 154 -12.24 6.53 -9.68
C TYR A 154 -12.09 7.73 -8.75
N LEU A 155 -12.96 8.74 -8.94
CA LEU A 155 -13.14 9.88 -8.06
C LEU A 155 -14.64 9.92 -7.71
N ILE A 156 -14.97 9.60 -6.47
CA ILE A 156 -16.38 9.42 -6.04
C ILE A 156 -16.66 10.33 -4.86
N ARG A 157 -17.57 11.28 -5.03
CA ARG A 157 -18.08 12.06 -3.91
C ARG A 157 -19.03 11.20 -3.08
N LEU A 158 -18.71 11.03 -1.80
CA LEU A 158 -19.40 10.09 -0.92
C LEU A 158 -20.69 10.65 -0.32
N ASN A 159 -20.76 11.96 -0.10
CA ASN A 159 -21.85 12.64 0.63
C ASN A 159 -22.11 11.98 1.99
N THR A 160 -21.03 11.83 2.76
CA THR A 160 -21.01 11.14 4.05
C THR A 160 -21.78 11.94 5.09
N GLN A 161 -22.66 11.27 5.81
CA GLN A 161 -23.34 11.80 6.99
C GLN A 161 -23.03 10.91 8.19
N TYR A 162 -22.41 11.50 9.19
CA TYR A 162 -22.09 10.81 10.45
C TYR A 162 -22.55 11.62 11.65
N ASP A 163 -23.45 11.04 12.42
CA ASP A 163 -23.87 11.58 13.72
C ASP A 163 -23.34 10.66 14.83
N GLN A 164 -22.29 11.12 15.51
CA GLN A 164 -21.64 10.36 16.58
C GLN A 164 -22.54 10.22 17.81
N GLU A 165 -23.41 11.16 18.10
CA GLU A 165 -24.29 11.10 19.26
C GLU A 165 -25.47 10.13 19.00
N ALA A 166 -26.01 10.14 17.79
CA ALA A 166 -27.06 9.21 17.39
C ALA A 166 -26.49 7.81 17.03
N GLY A 167 -25.18 7.68 16.81
CA GLY A 167 -24.56 6.44 16.35
C GLY A 167 -25.02 6.04 14.94
N THR A 168 -25.25 7.01 14.06
CA THR A 168 -25.72 6.76 12.70
C THR A 168 -24.69 7.20 11.66
N LEU A 169 -24.53 6.39 10.63
CA LEU A 169 -23.60 6.62 9.53
C LEU A 169 -24.26 6.23 8.22
N SER A 170 -24.17 7.10 7.22
CA SER A 170 -24.63 6.81 5.86
C SER A 170 -23.78 7.53 4.82
N ILE A 171 -23.79 7.00 3.60
CA ILE A 171 -23.23 7.66 2.42
C ILE A 171 -24.27 7.66 1.31
N ASN A 172 -24.18 8.64 0.41
CA ASN A 172 -25.01 8.71 -0.80
C ASN A 172 -24.15 9.14 -1.98
N PRO A 173 -23.33 8.22 -2.53
CA PRO A 173 -22.35 8.53 -3.57
C PRO A 173 -22.98 9.16 -4.81
N ASP A 174 -22.42 10.29 -5.24
CA ASP A 174 -22.75 10.96 -6.48
C ASP A 174 -21.47 11.48 -7.18
N HIS A 175 -21.60 12.19 -8.29
CA HIS A 175 -20.46 12.75 -9.03
C HIS A 175 -19.32 11.74 -9.19
N ILE A 176 -19.65 10.56 -9.76
CA ILE A 176 -18.68 9.52 -10.04
C ILE A 176 -17.92 9.88 -11.31
N VAL A 177 -16.68 10.30 -11.16
CA VAL A 177 -15.75 10.54 -12.26
C VAL A 177 -14.91 9.30 -12.47
N LYS A 178 -14.73 8.92 -13.73
CA LYS A 178 -13.86 7.83 -14.17
C LYS A 178 -12.88 8.39 -15.17
N TRP A 179 -11.60 8.25 -14.87
CA TRP A 179 -10.52 8.69 -15.72
C TRP A 179 -9.60 7.53 -16.08
N HIS A 180 -9.04 7.52 -17.27
CA HIS A 180 -8.06 6.54 -17.69
C HIS A 180 -7.00 7.14 -18.61
N TYR A 181 -5.87 6.45 -18.72
CA TYR A 181 -4.75 6.82 -19.58
C TYR A 181 -4.30 5.63 -20.42
N TYR A 182 -4.06 5.85 -21.69
CA TYR A 182 -3.64 4.77 -22.58
C TYR A 182 -2.12 4.58 -22.65
N GLY A 183 -1.34 5.64 -22.53
CA GLY A 183 0.12 5.60 -22.66
C GLY A 183 0.62 5.14 -24.05
N ASN A 184 1.91 4.92 -24.14
CA ASN A 184 2.57 4.55 -25.40
C ASN A 184 2.64 3.05 -25.67
N ARG A 185 2.33 2.20 -24.67
CA ARG A 185 2.48 0.73 -24.74
C ARG A 185 1.16 -0.01 -24.90
N THR A 186 0.09 0.68 -25.18
CA THR A 186 -1.28 0.14 -25.31
C THR A 186 -1.43 -0.86 -26.47
N SER A 187 -0.57 -0.81 -27.47
CA SER A 187 -0.62 -1.75 -28.59
C SER A 187 -0.21 -3.18 -28.20
N VAL A 188 0.40 -3.39 -27.03
CA VAL A 188 0.98 -4.68 -26.64
C VAL A 188 -0.06 -5.59 -26.03
N ALA A 189 -0.86 -5.12 -25.08
CA ALA A 189 -2.00 -5.83 -24.49
C ALA A 189 -2.75 -4.92 -23.52
N SER A 190 -4.04 -5.16 -23.32
CA SER A 190 -4.84 -4.47 -22.29
C SER A 190 -4.32 -4.68 -20.87
N TYR A 191 -3.50 -5.73 -20.65
CA TYR A 191 -2.80 -6.00 -19.39
C TYR A 191 -2.04 -4.78 -18.84
N TRP A 192 -1.39 -4.00 -19.70
CA TRP A 192 -0.54 -2.88 -19.33
C TRP A 192 -1.29 -1.58 -19.00
N LEU A 193 -2.60 -1.63 -18.88
CA LEU A 193 -3.44 -0.47 -18.62
C LEU A 193 -3.95 -0.41 -17.17
N GLY A 194 -3.52 -1.31 -16.29
CA GLY A 194 -3.94 -1.35 -14.89
C GLY A 194 -3.13 -0.42 -13.99
N MET A 195 -3.71 -0.02 -12.86
CA MET A 195 -3.05 0.72 -11.78
C MET A 195 -3.10 -0.16 -10.53
N GLU A 196 -1.97 -0.78 -10.20
CA GLU A 196 -1.84 -1.66 -9.02
C GLU A 196 -1.33 -0.88 -7.80
N ASP A 197 -0.59 0.20 -8.02
CA ASP A 197 -0.09 1.08 -6.98
C ASP A 197 -1.16 2.04 -6.46
N SER A 198 -0.87 2.67 -5.34
CA SER A 198 -1.75 3.69 -4.76
C SER A 198 -1.39 5.07 -5.30
N ALA A 199 -2.37 5.97 -5.36
CA ALA A 199 -2.12 7.34 -5.75
C ALA A 199 -1.45 8.13 -4.61
N ALA A 200 -0.67 9.16 -4.98
CA ALA A 200 -0.21 10.20 -4.08
C ALA A 200 -0.86 11.53 -4.48
N VAL A 201 -1.32 12.33 -3.53
CA VAL A 201 -2.04 13.58 -3.80
C VAL A 201 -1.44 14.74 -3.02
N TYR A 202 -1.23 15.86 -3.68
CA TYR A 202 -0.78 17.10 -3.05
C TYR A 202 -1.23 18.33 -3.85
N GLY A 203 -1.83 19.31 -3.18
CA GLY A 203 -2.14 20.63 -3.76
C GLY A 203 -3.07 20.58 -4.98
N GLY A 204 -3.99 19.60 -5.05
CA GLY A 204 -4.88 19.41 -6.19
C GLY A 204 -4.28 18.59 -7.34
N TYR A 205 -3.08 18.08 -7.19
CA TYR A 205 -2.44 17.19 -8.17
C TYR A 205 -2.37 15.76 -7.63
N LEU A 206 -2.63 14.80 -8.53
CA LEU A 206 -2.54 13.38 -8.26
C LEU A 206 -1.39 12.76 -9.07
N PHE A 207 -0.64 11.88 -8.43
CA PHE A 207 0.45 11.13 -9.04
C PHE A 207 0.17 9.64 -8.88
N VAL A 208 0.25 8.88 -9.96
CA VAL A 208 0.00 7.44 -9.99
C VAL A 208 0.83 6.80 -11.10
N THR A 209 1.26 5.56 -10.88
CA THR A 209 1.88 4.76 -11.93
C THR A 209 0.90 3.73 -12.50
N ASP A 210 1.29 3.08 -13.60
CA ASP A 210 0.51 1.99 -14.19
C ASP A 210 1.41 0.79 -14.55
N ASN A 211 0.79 -0.32 -14.90
CA ASN A 211 1.49 -1.51 -15.38
C ASN A 211 2.20 -1.27 -16.73
N GLY A 212 1.84 -0.21 -17.43
CA GLY A 212 2.46 0.22 -18.69
C GLY A 212 3.78 0.97 -18.53
N GLY A 213 4.21 1.22 -17.29
CA GLY A 213 5.42 1.98 -17.01
C GLY A 213 5.24 3.48 -17.24
N ASN A 214 4.08 4.02 -16.94
CA ASN A 214 3.84 5.46 -16.97
C ASN A 214 3.66 5.97 -15.55
N LEU A 215 4.41 6.99 -15.17
CA LEU A 215 4.11 7.84 -14.02
C LEU A 215 3.35 9.07 -14.55
N MET A 216 2.18 9.31 -14.03
CA MET A 216 1.28 10.37 -14.49
C MET A 216 1.06 11.41 -13.40
N CYS A 217 1.04 12.69 -13.80
CA CYS A 217 0.54 13.79 -12.98
C CYS A 217 -0.78 14.29 -13.56
N LEU A 218 -1.85 14.21 -12.77
CA LEU A 218 -3.18 14.64 -13.12
C LEU A 218 -3.58 15.86 -12.27
N ASP A 219 -4.09 16.91 -12.90
CA ASP A 219 -4.77 18.01 -12.21
C ASP A 219 -6.19 17.56 -11.85
N LEU A 220 -6.49 17.46 -10.56
CA LEU A 220 -7.79 16.99 -10.06
C LEU A 220 -8.94 17.98 -10.28
N ASN A 221 -8.64 19.26 -10.52
CA ASN A 221 -9.69 20.28 -10.77
C ASN A 221 -10.16 20.26 -12.22
N THR A 222 -9.23 20.00 -13.15
CA THR A 222 -9.50 20.01 -14.58
C THR A 222 -9.60 18.61 -15.19
N LEU A 223 -9.12 17.61 -14.49
CA LEU A 223 -8.98 16.21 -14.95
C LEU A 223 -8.06 16.07 -16.17
N GLN A 224 -7.14 17.02 -16.35
CA GLN A 224 -6.18 17.01 -17.44
C GLN A 224 -4.85 16.40 -17.00
N LEU A 225 -4.26 15.60 -17.88
CA LEU A 225 -2.89 15.15 -17.72
C LEU A 225 -1.94 16.36 -17.81
N VAL A 226 -1.17 16.60 -16.76
CA VAL A 226 -0.18 17.70 -16.71
C VAL A 226 1.12 17.26 -17.37
N TRP A 227 1.61 16.08 -16.99
CA TRP A 227 2.78 15.44 -17.58
C TRP A 227 2.73 13.92 -17.33
N ALA A 228 3.48 13.19 -18.15
CA ALA A 228 3.76 11.78 -17.94
C ALA A 228 5.25 11.51 -18.12
N GLN A 229 5.79 10.61 -17.29
CA GLN A 229 7.19 10.16 -17.31
C GLN A 229 7.24 8.66 -17.52
N ASP A 230 8.14 8.17 -18.37
CA ASP A 230 8.38 6.74 -18.57
C ASP A 230 9.10 6.14 -17.35
N THR A 231 8.50 5.16 -16.71
CA THR A 231 9.08 4.37 -15.62
C THR A 231 9.56 2.99 -16.06
N LEU A 232 9.64 2.75 -17.35
CA LEU A 232 10.24 1.60 -18.03
C LEU A 232 9.47 0.28 -17.91
N ASP A 233 8.81 -0.02 -16.83
CA ASP A 233 8.19 -1.31 -16.59
C ASP A 233 6.98 -1.19 -15.65
N ASP A 234 6.33 -2.31 -15.42
CA ASP A 234 5.26 -2.50 -14.45
C ASP A 234 5.61 -1.92 -13.07
N SER A 235 4.84 -0.96 -12.59
CA SER A 235 5.12 -0.24 -11.36
C SER A 235 4.07 -0.56 -10.30
N ASN A 236 4.54 -1.23 -9.23
CA ASN A 236 3.74 -1.58 -8.06
C ASN A 236 4.13 -0.73 -6.82
N SER A 237 5.19 0.06 -6.97
CA SER A 237 5.68 0.96 -5.92
C SER A 237 4.91 2.28 -5.96
N THR A 238 4.14 2.56 -4.93
CA THR A 238 3.41 3.84 -4.81
C THR A 238 4.38 5.02 -4.86
N PRO A 239 4.13 6.05 -5.69
CA PRO A 239 4.91 7.29 -5.70
C PRO A 239 4.92 7.96 -4.34
N VAL A 240 6.08 8.36 -3.85
CA VAL A 240 6.22 8.96 -2.52
C VAL A 240 6.58 10.44 -2.62
N LEU A 241 5.71 11.29 -2.09
CA LEU A 241 5.87 12.74 -2.09
C LEU A 241 6.79 13.22 -0.97
N SER A 242 7.69 14.14 -1.28
CA SER A 242 8.57 14.80 -0.31
C SER A 242 8.66 16.30 -0.61
N ILE A 243 8.42 17.13 0.41
CA ILE A 243 8.69 18.57 0.32
C ILE A 243 10.09 18.79 0.85
N GLU A 244 10.96 19.37 0.06
CA GLU A 244 12.35 19.66 0.37
C GLU A 244 12.68 21.07 -0.09
N ASP A 245 13.13 21.93 0.81
CA ASP A 245 13.43 23.34 0.51
C ASP A 245 12.28 24.05 -0.24
N ASP A 246 11.05 23.88 0.24
CA ASP A 246 9.80 24.41 -0.32
C ASP A 246 9.47 23.93 -1.76
N HIS A 247 10.12 22.86 -2.22
CA HIS A 247 9.86 22.24 -3.51
C HIS A 247 9.35 20.80 -3.36
N LEU A 248 8.40 20.39 -4.21
CA LEU A 248 7.80 19.07 -4.17
C LEU A 248 8.52 18.11 -5.11
N TYR A 249 8.94 16.97 -4.55
CA TYR A 249 9.57 15.88 -5.27
C TYR A 249 8.79 14.58 -5.11
N LEU A 250 9.03 13.68 -6.06
CA LEU A 250 8.56 12.30 -6.04
C LEU A 250 9.76 11.36 -5.97
N TYR A 251 9.65 10.34 -5.13
CA TYR A 251 10.51 9.16 -5.16
C TYR A 251 9.71 8.01 -5.78
N VAL A 252 10.22 7.45 -6.84
CA VAL A 252 9.53 6.45 -7.66
C VAL A 252 10.51 5.35 -8.07
N SER A 253 10.01 4.14 -8.20
CA SER A 253 10.74 3.02 -8.77
C SER A 253 9.77 2.12 -9.53
N THR A 254 10.28 1.04 -10.08
CA THR A 254 9.50 0.08 -10.86
C THR A 254 9.87 -1.34 -10.46
N SER A 255 8.99 -2.29 -10.72
CA SER A 255 9.34 -3.69 -10.72
C SER A 255 10.17 -4.03 -11.95
N PHE A 256 10.74 -5.22 -11.97
CA PHE A 256 11.22 -5.84 -13.20
C PHE A 256 10.40 -7.11 -13.44
N ARG A 257 9.53 -7.05 -14.43
CA ARG A 257 8.69 -8.16 -14.83
C ARG A 257 9.05 -8.58 -16.26
N LEU A 258 9.11 -9.88 -16.52
CA LEU A 258 9.23 -10.37 -17.89
C LEU A 258 8.01 -9.93 -18.70
N GLY A 259 8.21 -8.97 -19.55
CA GLY A 259 7.18 -8.38 -20.41
C GLY A 259 7.80 -7.92 -21.71
N TRP A 260 7.72 -6.64 -22.03
CA TRP A 260 8.34 -6.11 -23.23
C TRP A 260 9.88 -6.01 -23.19
N ARG A 261 10.50 -6.07 -22.02
CA ARG A 261 11.97 -6.01 -21.93
C ARG A 261 12.66 -7.27 -22.46
N SER A 262 11.96 -8.39 -22.58
CA SER A 262 12.44 -9.65 -23.18
C SER A 262 13.78 -10.17 -22.65
N SER A 263 14.14 -9.83 -21.41
CA SER A 263 15.41 -10.18 -20.78
C SER A 263 15.16 -10.77 -19.40
N SER A 264 16.02 -11.72 -18.98
CA SER A 264 15.97 -12.29 -17.63
C SER A 264 16.58 -11.37 -16.56
N SER A 265 17.33 -10.35 -16.96
CA SER A 265 17.85 -9.31 -16.06
C SER A 265 17.77 -7.94 -16.71
N ALA A 266 17.60 -6.92 -15.91
CA ALA A 266 17.64 -5.52 -16.35
C ALA A 266 17.93 -4.58 -15.19
N GLU A 267 18.38 -3.37 -15.52
CA GLU A 267 18.46 -2.29 -14.55
C GLU A 267 17.07 -1.87 -14.08
N VAL A 268 16.90 -1.80 -12.77
CA VAL A 268 15.74 -1.20 -12.10
C VAL A 268 16.17 0.10 -11.46
N PRO A 269 15.70 1.22 -11.97
CA PRO A 269 16.04 2.53 -11.43
C PRO A 269 15.15 2.94 -10.26
N ILE A 270 15.76 3.68 -9.35
CA ILE A 270 15.10 4.47 -8.32
C ILE A 270 15.32 5.93 -8.72
N TRP A 271 14.26 6.70 -8.81
CA TRP A 271 14.31 8.09 -9.25
C TRP A 271 13.87 9.07 -8.17
N LYS A 272 14.52 10.23 -8.14
CA LYS A 272 13.92 11.45 -7.62
C LYS A 272 13.45 12.29 -8.81
N ILE A 273 12.21 12.71 -8.78
CA ILE A 273 11.53 13.41 -9.87
C ILE A 273 10.98 14.72 -9.34
N ASP A 274 11.13 15.79 -10.12
CA ASP A 274 10.46 17.06 -9.89
C ASP A 274 8.96 16.91 -10.13
N ALA A 275 8.14 17.06 -9.08
CA ALA A 275 6.71 16.84 -9.17
C ALA A 275 5.97 17.87 -10.06
N GLN A 276 6.54 19.06 -10.28
CA GLN A 276 5.91 20.08 -11.10
C GLN A 276 5.94 19.76 -12.60
N ASN A 277 7.02 19.09 -13.06
CA ASN A 277 7.27 18.94 -14.50
C ASN A 277 7.70 17.54 -14.95
N GLY A 278 7.80 16.58 -14.02
CA GLY A 278 8.20 15.20 -14.32
C GLY A 278 9.68 15.00 -14.61
N ARG A 279 10.54 16.02 -14.43
CA ARG A 279 11.96 15.93 -14.74
C ARG A 279 12.70 15.09 -13.70
N ILE A 280 13.52 14.14 -14.17
CA ILE A 280 14.39 13.34 -13.32
C ILE A 280 15.50 14.23 -12.75
N ILE A 281 15.63 14.27 -11.43
CA ILE A 281 16.67 14.99 -10.69
C ILE A 281 17.92 14.11 -10.56
N TRP A 282 17.72 12.87 -10.12
CA TRP A 282 18.76 11.84 -10.08
C TRP A 282 18.17 10.44 -10.29
N LYS A 283 19.03 9.52 -10.67
CA LYS A 283 18.72 8.09 -10.86
C LYS A 283 19.81 7.23 -10.22
N THR A 284 19.41 6.25 -9.45
CA THR A 284 20.27 5.16 -8.95
C THR A 284 19.67 3.85 -9.39
N SER A 285 20.46 2.89 -9.87
CA SER A 285 19.95 1.65 -10.46
C SER A 285 20.55 0.42 -9.81
N TYR A 286 19.76 -0.66 -9.80
CA TYR A 286 20.17 -2.01 -9.44
C TYR A 286 19.90 -2.96 -10.59
N GLU A 287 20.84 -3.87 -10.86
CA GLU A 287 20.54 -5.00 -11.75
C GLU A 287 19.66 -6.00 -11.01
N CYS A 288 18.50 -6.29 -11.58
CA CYS A 288 17.53 -7.21 -11.00
C CYS A 288 17.16 -8.31 -11.98
N TYR A 289 16.70 -9.42 -11.43
CA TYR A 289 16.26 -10.60 -12.17
C TYR A 289 14.73 -10.73 -12.08
N SER A 290 14.13 -11.38 -13.08
CA SER A 290 12.74 -11.85 -13.04
C SER A 290 12.72 -13.30 -13.49
N ASP A 291 11.94 -14.13 -12.80
CA ASP A 291 11.89 -15.56 -13.02
C ASP A 291 10.45 -16.06 -12.92
N ASP A 292 9.98 -16.76 -13.96
CA ASP A 292 8.63 -17.35 -14.05
C ASP A 292 7.48 -16.41 -13.66
N GLY A 293 7.58 -15.13 -14.02
CA GLY A 293 6.56 -14.12 -13.71
C GLY A 293 6.59 -13.61 -12.27
N VAL A 294 7.58 -14.01 -11.48
CA VAL A 294 7.82 -13.47 -10.14
C VAL A 294 8.76 -12.28 -10.24
N SER A 295 8.25 -11.10 -10.02
CA SER A 295 8.96 -9.84 -10.28
C SER A 295 10.16 -9.61 -9.38
N GLY A 296 11.26 -9.18 -9.98
CA GLY A 296 12.35 -8.48 -9.29
C GLY A 296 12.11 -6.98 -9.22
N GLY A 297 13.10 -6.23 -8.77
CA GLY A 297 13.01 -4.79 -8.64
C GLY A 297 12.27 -4.32 -7.39
N VAL A 298 11.61 -3.18 -7.46
CA VAL A 298 10.96 -2.55 -6.30
C VAL A 298 9.45 -2.78 -6.36
N GLN A 299 8.97 -3.61 -5.43
CA GLN A 299 7.54 -3.89 -5.23
C GLN A 299 7.00 -3.12 -4.02
N SER A 300 7.88 -2.58 -3.20
CA SER A 300 7.59 -1.89 -1.97
C SER A 300 7.43 -0.39 -2.17
N THR A 301 6.73 0.26 -1.25
CA THR A 301 6.73 1.72 -1.14
C THR A 301 8.02 2.21 -0.47
N ILE A 302 8.67 3.20 -1.05
CA ILE A 302 9.89 3.81 -0.53
C ILE A 302 9.60 4.52 0.79
N ALA A 303 10.40 4.28 1.83
CA ALA A 303 10.25 4.97 3.10
C ALA A 303 11.10 6.25 3.14
N LEU A 304 10.48 7.37 3.53
CA LEU A 304 11.18 8.62 3.78
C LEU A 304 11.68 8.69 5.23
N GLY A 305 12.96 8.94 5.39
CA GLY A 305 13.50 9.32 6.69
C GLY A 305 12.95 10.66 7.17
N LYS A 306 12.79 10.78 8.50
CA LYS A 306 12.37 12.01 9.21
C LYS A 306 13.34 12.28 10.36
N LYS A 307 13.23 13.41 11.01
CA LYS A 307 14.08 13.80 12.16
C LYS A 307 15.56 13.65 11.81
N LYS A 308 16.36 12.89 12.59
CA LYS A 308 17.79 12.65 12.32
C LYS A 308 18.08 11.79 11.08
N LEU A 309 17.06 11.24 10.46
CA LEU A 309 17.14 10.48 9.21
C LEU A 309 16.56 11.28 8.01
N SER A 310 16.27 12.57 8.16
CA SER A 310 15.60 13.40 7.14
C SER A 310 16.31 13.44 5.79
N ASP A 311 17.61 13.20 5.76
CA ASP A 311 18.43 13.23 4.55
C ASP A 311 18.40 11.92 3.75
N TYR A 312 17.68 10.89 4.22
CA TYR A 312 17.71 9.54 3.64
C TYR A 312 16.35 9.05 3.20
N ILE A 313 16.39 8.17 2.19
CA ILE A 313 15.28 7.26 1.84
C ILE A 313 15.75 5.81 1.98
N TYR A 314 14.79 4.93 2.17
CA TYR A 314 15.03 3.48 2.32
C TYR A 314 14.14 2.72 1.36
N VAL A 315 14.72 1.78 0.63
CA VAL A 315 14.04 1.01 -0.40
C VAL A 315 14.48 -0.46 -0.37
N THR A 316 13.54 -1.37 -0.42
CA THR A 316 13.83 -2.79 -0.64
C THR A 316 13.84 -3.08 -2.13
N VAL A 317 14.92 -3.68 -2.61
CA VAL A 317 15.07 -4.08 -4.02
C VAL A 317 15.21 -5.59 -4.08
N ALA A 318 14.29 -6.22 -4.78
CA ALA A 318 14.19 -7.67 -4.87
C ALA A 318 15.01 -8.23 -6.04
N LYS A 319 15.59 -9.42 -5.83
CA LYS A 319 16.32 -10.22 -6.84
C LYS A 319 17.51 -9.49 -7.47
N THR A 320 18.35 -8.89 -6.63
CA THR A 320 19.53 -8.08 -7.06
C THR A 320 20.74 -8.93 -7.33
N GLY A 321 21.02 -10.01 -7.19
CA GLY A 321 22.23 -10.81 -7.44
C GLY A 321 21.88 -12.19 -7.93
N ALA A 322 20.87 -12.77 -7.31
CA ALA A 322 20.31 -14.06 -7.66
C ALA A 322 18.83 -14.06 -7.34
N GLN A 323 18.14 -15.13 -7.72
CA GLN A 323 16.69 -15.29 -7.58
C GLN A 323 16.14 -15.00 -6.18
N TYR A 324 16.92 -15.31 -5.15
CA TYR A 324 16.49 -15.16 -3.75
C TYR A 324 17.18 -14.01 -3.02
N ASP A 325 18.09 -13.31 -3.68
CA ASP A 325 18.83 -12.21 -3.10
C ASP A 325 18.03 -10.91 -3.18
N GLY A 326 18.23 -10.05 -2.22
CA GLY A 326 17.67 -8.71 -2.20
C GLY A 326 18.51 -7.79 -1.32
N VAL A 327 18.17 -6.53 -1.38
CA VAL A 327 18.85 -5.50 -0.60
C VAL A 327 17.84 -4.53 -0.02
N LEU A 328 18.03 -4.14 1.25
CA LEU A 328 17.52 -2.87 1.76
C LEU A 328 18.62 -1.83 1.55
N ALA A 329 18.36 -0.83 0.74
CA ALA A 329 19.29 0.27 0.45
C ALA A 329 18.85 1.56 1.14
N CYS A 330 19.83 2.28 1.69
CA CYS A 330 19.67 3.66 2.15
C CYS A 330 20.33 4.59 1.14
N LEU A 331 19.56 5.53 0.61
CA LEU A 331 20.07 6.52 -0.34
C LEU A 331 19.96 7.93 0.23
N ASP A 332 20.90 8.77 -0.13
CA ASP A 332 20.89 10.20 0.14
C ASP A 332 19.80 10.88 -0.71
N LYS A 333 18.88 11.61 -0.11
CA LYS A 333 17.78 12.30 -0.79
C LYS A 333 18.25 13.32 -1.83
N LYS A 334 19.36 13.99 -1.58
CA LYS A 334 19.86 15.08 -2.42
C LYS A 334 20.56 14.55 -3.67
N THR A 335 21.35 13.49 -3.52
CA THR A 335 22.28 13.01 -4.56
C THR A 335 21.89 11.67 -5.18
N GLY A 336 21.06 10.87 -4.48
CA GLY A 336 20.77 9.48 -4.86
C GLY A 336 21.92 8.51 -4.54
N GLU A 337 22.99 8.97 -3.89
CA GLU A 337 24.13 8.13 -3.53
C GLU A 337 23.72 7.07 -2.50
N VAL A 338 24.13 5.82 -2.70
CA VAL A 338 23.94 4.74 -1.75
C VAL A 338 24.86 4.97 -0.54
N LYS A 339 24.28 5.09 0.64
CA LYS A 339 25.01 5.29 1.90
C LYS A 339 25.37 3.97 2.56
N TRP A 340 24.45 3.02 2.53
CA TRP A 340 24.66 1.68 3.01
C TRP A 340 23.63 0.71 2.40
N GLU A 341 23.96 -0.57 2.45
CA GLU A 341 23.10 -1.66 2.01
C GLU A 341 23.10 -2.78 3.05
N HIS A 342 21.95 -3.39 3.23
CA HIS A 342 21.82 -4.64 3.98
C HIS A 342 21.32 -5.73 3.03
N LYS A 343 22.16 -6.73 2.76
CA LYS A 343 21.87 -7.86 1.87
C LYS A 343 21.22 -8.99 2.66
N ALA A 344 20.10 -9.47 2.17
CA ALA A 344 19.33 -10.55 2.78
C ALA A 344 18.49 -11.26 1.69
N TYR A 345 17.63 -12.20 2.10
CA TYR A 345 16.58 -12.71 1.24
C TYR A 345 15.71 -11.57 0.73
N TYR A 346 15.29 -11.58 -0.54
CA TYR A 346 14.56 -10.46 -1.14
C TYR A 346 13.28 -10.11 -0.37
N ALA A 347 12.85 -8.87 -0.49
CA ALA A 347 11.67 -8.33 0.17
C ALA A 347 10.76 -7.59 -0.81
N TRP A 348 9.45 -7.83 -0.69
CA TRP A 348 8.40 -7.02 -1.28
C TRP A 348 7.73 -6.12 -0.23
N SER A 349 7.96 -6.42 1.04
CA SER A 349 7.53 -5.63 2.19
C SER A 349 8.14 -4.22 2.17
N SER A 350 7.33 -3.21 2.39
CA SER A 350 7.78 -1.83 2.50
C SER A 350 8.56 -1.62 3.80
N PRO A 351 9.72 -0.97 3.77
CA PRO A 351 10.45 -0.61 4.98
C PRO A 351 9.71 0.48 5.78
N VAL A 352 9.83 0.44 7.09
CA VAL A 352 9.20 1.40 8.00
C VAL A 352 10.25 2.00 8.93
N CYS A 353 10.26 3.34 9.04
CA CYS A 353 11.14 4.05 9.97
C CYS A 353 10.50 4.16 11.36
N VAL A 354 11.25 3.78 12.39
CA VAL A 354 10.86 3.88 13.81
C VAL A 354 11.79 4.86 14.51
N TYR A 355 11.26 5.75 15.33
CA TYR A 355 12.05 6.84 15.94
C TYR A 355 12.03 6.78 17.44
N ASN A 356 13.21 6.95 18.02
CA ASN A 356 13.38 7.20 19.45
C ASN A 356 12.96 8.64 19.82
N SER A 357 12.79 8.89 21.09
CA SER A 357 12.43 10.21 21.62
C SER A 357 13.48 11.29 21.31
N ASP A 358 14.76 10.91 21.20
CA ASP A 358 15.87 11.81 20.83
C ASP A 358 15.93 12.12 19.33
N GLY A 359 15.03 11.52 18.52
CA GLY A 359 14.96 11.69 17.08
C GLY A 359 15.89 10.78 16.28
N SER A 360 16.71 9.93 16.92
CA SER A 360 17.39 8.84 16.21
C SER A 360 16.37 7.83 15.69
N GLY A 361 16.69 7.14 14.61
CA GLY A 361 15.75 6.24 13.97
C GLY A 361 16.36 4.92 13.58
N LYS A 362 15.50 3.92 13.58
CA LYS A 362 15.75 2.56 13.10
C LYS A 362 14.90 2.32 11.86
N VAL A 363 15.30 1.36 11.03
CA VAL A 363 14.51 0.89 9.87
C VAL A 363 14.17 -0.57 10.09
N LEU A 364 12.89 -0.87 9.96
CA LEU A 364 12.35 -2.22 10.07
C LEU A 364 11.80 -2.63 8.70
N TYR A 365 12.06 -3.87 8.27
CA TYR A 365 11.43 -4.48 7.10
C TYR A 365 11.31 -5.99 7.27
N CYS A 366 10.45 -6.61 6.47
CA CYS A 366 10.30 -8.06 6.44
C CYS A 366 10.75 -8.60 5.08
N SER A 367 11.22 -9.86 5.05
CA SER A 367 11.63 -10.51 3.81
C SER A 367 10.71 -11.67 3.42
N CYS A 368 10.73 -12.02 2.15
CA CYS A 368 10.05 -13.22 1.64
C CYS A 368 10.66 -14.53 2.18
N GLY A 369 11.79 -14.45 2.90
CA GLY A 369 12.35 -15.56 3.68
C GLY A 369 11.77 -15.72 5.08
N GLY A 370 10.67 -15.04 5.44
CA GLY A 370 10.00 -15.20 6.73
C GLY A 370 10.62 -14.45 7.92
N LYS A 371 11.60 -13.58 7.66
CA LYS A 371 12.31 -12.84 8.70
C LYS A 371 11.94 -11.37 8.74
N ALA A 372 11.95 -10.80 9.94
CA ALA A 372 11.94 -9.36 10.20
C ALA A 372 13.34 -8.91 10.60
N TYR A 373 13.76 -7.74 10.12
CA TYR A 373 15.07 -7.14 10.37
C TYR A 373 14.89 -5.73 10.93
N LEU A 374 15.66 -5.40 11.95
CA LEU A 374 15.74 -4.07 12.54
C LEU A 374 17.17 -3.53 12.41
N LEU A 375 17.34 -2.40 11.74
CA LEU A 375 18.63 -1.78 11.48
C LEU A 375 18.70 -0.37 12.06
N ASP A 376 19.89 0.07 12.43
CA ASP A 376 20.17 1.49 12.68
C ASP A 376 20.00 2.27 11.36
N GLY A 377 19.12 3.25 11.35
CA GLY A 377 18.74 3.95 10.12
C GLY A 377 19.89 4.76 9.49
N LYS A 378 20.85 5.22 10.30
CA LYS A 378 21.94 6.04 9.80
C LYS A 378 23.12 5.21 9.30
N SER A 379 23.47 4.15 9.99
CA SER A 379 24.67 3.34 9.71
C SER A 379 24.40 2.03 8.98
N GLY A 380 23.14 1.58 8.92
CA GLY A 380 22.80 0.27 8.36
C GLY A 380 23.20 -0.92 9.23
N LYS A 381 23.70 -0.66 10.46
CA LYS A 381 24.08 -1.75 11.37
C LYS A 381 22.84 -2.56 11.73
N LEU A 382 22.91 -3.88 11.53
CA LEU A 382 21.88 -4.81 12.00
C LEU A 382 21.82 -4.78 13.52
N LEU A 383 20.67 -4.47 14.07
CA LEU A 383 20.40 -4.39 15.51
C LEU A 383 19.73 -5.66 16.00
N ASP A 384 18.79 -6.19 15.21
CA ASP A 384 18.05 -7.41 15.53
C ASP A 384 17.52 -8.08 14.27
N GLU A 385 17.37 -9.41 14.31
CA GLU A 385 16.68 -10.20 13.30
C GLU A 385 15.90 -11.35 13.96
N ASN A 386 14.70 -11.58 13.49
CA ASN A 386 13.83 -12.63 13.99
C ASN A 386 13.12 -13.37 12.85
N GLU A 387 13.13 -14.69 12.90
CA GLU A 387 12.26 -15.51 12.04
C GLU A 387 10.85 -15.53 12.68
N ILE A 388 9.88 -14.92 12.00
CA ILE A 388 8.53 -14.74 12.51
C ILE A 388 7.49 -15.51 11.70
N SER A 389 7.88 -16.08 10.56
CA SER A 389 7.02 -16.88 9.70
C SER A 389 7.80 -18.03 9.05
N SER A 390 7.16 -19.19 8.94
CA SER A 390 7.66 -20.30 8.13
C SER A 390 7.37 -20.13 6.63
N GLY A 391 6.51 -19.16 6.28
CA GLY A 391 6.19 -18.75 4.93
C GLY A 391 6.74 -17.36 4.62
N ALA A 392 6.59 -16.92 3.38
CA ALA A 392 7.00 -15.57 2.97
C ALA A 392 6.26 -14.49 3.76
N ILE A 393 6.93 -13.35 3.96
CA ILE A 393 6.32 -12.12 4.43
C ILE A 393 6.43 -11.10 3.29
N GLU A 394 5.35 -10.99 2.54
CA GLU A 394 5.21 -10.03 1.43
C GLU A 394 4.50 -8.75 1.90
N ALA A 395 3.66 -8.88 2.93
CA ALA A 395 2.95 -7.77 3.53
C ALA A 395 3.88 -6.74 4.17
N SER A 396 3.44 -5.49 4.18
CA SER A 396 4.16 -4.41 4.84
C SER A 396 3.77 -4.34 6.32
N PRO A 397 4.74 -4.18 7.25
CA PRO A 397 4.44 -4.07 8.66
C PRO A 397 3.79 -2.73 8.99
N ALA A 398 2.79 -2.75 9.87
CA ALA A 398 2.28 -1.55 10.51
C ALA A 398 2.85 -1.43 11.92
N ILE A 399 3.17 -0.19 12.35
CA ILE A 399 3.77 0.07 13.65
C ILE A 399 2.94 1.13 14.38
N TYR A 400 2.61 0.83 15.62
CA TYR A 400 2.01 1.78 16.55
C TYR A 400 2.70 1.70 17.91
N ASN A 401 3.24 2.83 18.37
CA ASN A 401 4.12 2.87 19.54
C ASN A 401 5.29 1.89 19.35
N ASN A 402 5.40 0.89 20.23
CA ASN A 402 6.39 -0.16 20.19
C ASN A 402 5.84 -1.53 19.76
N TYR A 403 4.71 -1.57 19.07
CA TYR A 403 4.15 -2.80 18.51
C TYR A 403 4.21 -2.76 16.99
N MET A 404 4.60 -3.89 16.41
CA MET A 404 4.54 -4.17 14.99
C MET A 404 3.48 -5.23 14.73
N VAL A 405 2.69 -5.08 13.66
CA VAL A 405 1.78 -6.11 13.15
C VAL A 405 2.01 -6.33 11.67
N VAL A 406 2.02 -7.59 11.25
CA VAL A 406 2.20 -7.99 9.84
C VAL A 406 1.45 -9.29 9.55
N GLY A 407 0.91 -9.41 8.33
CA GLY A 407 0.33 -10.65 7.82
C GLY A 407 1.39 -11.51 7.13
N THR A 408 1.19 -12.83 7.13
CA THR A 408 2.17 -13.78 6.59
C THR A 408 1.53 -14.79 5.63
N ARG A 409 2.33 -15.41 4.77
CA ARG A 409 1.86 -16.43 3.82
C ARG A 409 1.56 -17.79 4.48
N ASP A 410 1.99 -18.01 5.72
CA ASP A 410 1.63 -19.17 6.52
C ASP A 410 0.33 -18.96 7.35
N CYS A 411 -0.52 -18.03 6.91
CA CYS A 411 -1.88 -17.79 7.44
C CYS A 411 -1.92 -17.24 8.88
N ARG A 412 -0.94 -16.42 9.27
CA ARG A 412 -0.90 -15.77 10.58
C ARG A 412 -0.92 -14.26 10.47
N ILE A 413 -1.55 -13.62 11.44
CA ILE A 413 -1.36 -12.19 11.74
C ILE A 413 -0.42 -12.15 12.95
N CYS A 414 0.81 -11.69 12.73
CA CYS A 414 1.86 -11.68 13.75
C CYS A 414 1.97 -10.29 14.38
N GLY A 415 1.84 -10.24 15.71
CA GLY A 415 2.11 -9.06 16.53
C GLY A 415 3.43 -9.23 17.28
N LEU A 416 4.32 -8.23 17.22
CA LEU A 416 5.60 -8.21 17.94
C LEU A 416 5.73 -6.91 18.72
N LYS A 417 6.31 -7.03 19.93
CA LYS A 417 6.71 -5.86 20.71
C LYS A 417 8.17 -5.53 20.42
N LEU A 418 8.41 -4.29 20.03
CA LEU A 418 9.74 -3.76 19.77
C LEU A 418 10.33 -3.23 21.09
N GLU A 419 11.51 -3.69 21.48
CA GLU A 419 12.24 -3.25 22.68
C GLU A 419 13.29 -2.19 22.37
#